data_41dc6a619f3a860696ae0af6b0685973
#
_entry.id   41dc6a619f3a860696ae0af6b0685973
#
_cell.length_a   1.000
_cell.length_b   1.000
_cell.length_c   1.000
_cell.angle_alpha   90.00
_cell.angle_beta   90.00
_cell.angle_gamma   90.00
#
_symmetry.space_group_name_H-M   'P 1'
#
loop_
_entity.id
_entity.type
_entity.pdbx_description
1 polymer ?
#
loop_
_entity_poly.entity_id
_entity_poly.type
_entity_poly.pdbx_seq_one_letter_code
_entity_poly.pdbx_strand_id
1 'polypeptide(L)'
;MELLGKYGKEDLAILYIAKQEDKIVEFVESLQPPIPREEKWVLIISTMYGCPVGCLMCDAGEYYHGKISIEGMFEEIDYMIKKRFPEGKIPVPKFKIQFARMGEPTLNNNVLEVLRLLPKRYDAPGLMPCISTIAPKNSDEFLQELIEIKDQFYSNGNFQLQFSIHSTDQAEREKWMTKNIWDLAKIADFGEKWYRKGDRKITLNFAVAADSKINPEIVAHIFNPEKYWIKLTPVNPTNKAKDNKLQSGITVENLDIFPLVKEFRKLGFGAAISIGEWEENDIGTNCGQFATQYTNGRVSIRETYTTTEYSLND
;
A
#
# COMPACT_ATOMS: atom_id res chain seq x y z
N MET A 1 -19.18 12.59 -2.29
CA MET A 1 -18.08 12.37 -3.25
C MET A 1 -18.63 12.41 -4.67
N GLU A 2 -17.97 13.09 -5.61
CA GLU A 2 -18.29 13.18 -7.04
C GLU A 2 -17.23 12.42 -7.85
N LEU A 3 -17.63 11.41 -8.65
CA LEU A 3 -16.69 10.68 -9.50
C LEU A 3 -16.32 11.52 -10.72
N LEU A 4 -15.03 11.64 -10.99
CA LEU A 4 -14.47 12.41 -12.12
C LEU A 4 -13.95 11.51 -13.23
N GLY A 5 -13.53 10.28 -12.90
CA GLY A 5 -13.01 9.34 -13.87
C GLY A 5 -12.87 7.93 -13.32
N LYS A 6 -12.92 6.97 -14.23
CA LYS A 6 -12.80 5.53 -13.97
C LYS A 6 -11.94 4.91 -15.05
N TYR A 7 -10.86 4.22 -14.67
CA TYR A 7 -9.86 3.69 -15.60
C TYR A 7 -9.42 2.29 -15.17
N GLY A 8 -9.25 1.38 -16.12
CA GLY A 8 -8.71 0.06 -15.85
C GLY A 8 -9.46 -1.07 -16.54
N LYS A 9 -9.39 -2.26 -15.94
CA LYS A 9 -10.07 -3.49 -16.42
C LYS A 9 -10.81 -4.16 -15.28
N GLU A 10 -12.02 -4.63 -15.57
CA GLU A 10 -12.91 -5.26 -14.59
C GLU A 10 -12.36 -6.58 -14.01
N ASP A 11 -11.50 -7.26 -14.74
CA ASP A 11 -10.85 -8.52 -14.37
C ASP A 11 -9.43 -8.34 -13.78
N LEU A 12 -8.95 -7.10 -13.68
CA LEU A 12 -7.62 -6.78 -13.17
C LEU A 12 -7.67 -5.74 -12.05
N ALA A 13 -7.80 -4.49 -12.41
CA ALA A 13 -7.85 -3.38 -11.45
C ALA A 13 -8.54 -2.16 -12.04
N ILE A 14 -9.25 -1.41 -11.20
CA ILE A 14 -9.94 -0.18 -11.59
C ILE A 14 -9.49 0.95 -10.67
N LEU A 15 -8.98 2.01 -11.29
CA LEU A 15 -8.70 3.28 -10.65
C LEU A 15 -9.93 4.18 -10.73
N TYR A 16 -10.30 4.76 -9.62
CA TYR A 16 -11.31 5.80 -9.49
C TYR A 16 -10.65 7.11 -9.11
N ILE A 17 -11.01 8.20 -9.81
CA ILE A 17 -10.65 9.57 -9.47
C ILE A 17 -11.92 10.29 -9.08
N ALA A 18 -11.94 10.92 -7.92
CA ALA A 18 -13.10 11.59 -7.40
C ALA A 18 -12.76 12.94 -6.76
N LYS A 19 -13.78 13.77 -6.64
CA LYS A 19 -13.75 15.00 -5.87
C LYS A 19 -14.46 14.79 -4.55
N GLN A 20 -13.75 15.04 -3.45
CA GLN A 20 -14.28 15.10 -2.09
C GLN A 20 -14.08 16.50 -1.56
N GLU A 21 -15.15 17.15 -1.11
CA GLU A 21 -15.12 18.58 -0.81
C GLU A 21 -14.60 19.36 -2.06
N ASP A 22 -13.50 20.08 -1.97
CA ASP A 22 -12.85 20.75 -3.12
C ASP A 22 -11.51 20.12 -3.52
N LYS A 23 -11.24 18.88 -3.08
CA LYS A 23 -9.96 18.20 -3.28
C LYS A 23 -10.14 16.94 -4.12
N ILE A 24 -9.08 16.59 -4.84
CA ILE A 24 -9.05 15.38 -5.66
C ILE A 24 -8.47 14.23 -4.85
N VAL A 25 -9.14 13.09 -4.94
CA VAL A 25 -8.73 11.84 -4.33
C VAL A 25 -8.78 10.72 -5.36
N GLU A 26 -8.01 9.69 -5.16
CA GLU A 26 -8.08 8.47 -5.95
C GLU A 26 -8.05 7.23 -5.08
N PHE A 27 -8.74 6.21 -5.53
CA PHE A 27 -8.81 4.90 -4.87
C PHE A 27 -8.93 3.80 -5.91
N VAL A 28 -8.66 2.57 -5.51
CA VAL A 28 -8.52 1.45 -6.44
C VAL A 28 -9.28 0.23 -5.91
N GLU A 29 -9.98 -0.49 -6.79
CA GLU A 29 -10.25 -1.89 -6.56
C GLU A 29 -9.30 -2.74 -7.40
N SER A 30 -8.72 -3.78 -6.81
CA SER A 30 -7.73 -4.64 -7.47
C SER A 30 -8.06 -6.10 -7.23
N LEU A 31 -7.77 -6.92 -8.22
CA LEU A 31 -7.80 -8.36 -8.17
C LEU A 31 -6.38 -8.91 -8.16
N GLN A 32 -6.26 -10.18 -8.06
CA GLN A 32 -4.99 -10.89 -8.23
C GLN A 32 -5.23 -12.08 -9.15
N PRO A 33 -5.23 -11.88 -10.48
CA PRO A 33 -5.41 -12.98 -11.41
C PRO A 33 -4.43 -14.14 -11.13
N PRO A 34 -4.84 -15.40 -11.27
CA PRO A 34 -6.15 -15.87 -11.73
C PRO A 34 -7.23 -15.98 -10.63
N ILE A 35 -7.00 -15.45 -9.42
CA ILE A 35 -7.94 -15.55 -8.30
C ILE A 35 -9.14 -14.63 -8.56
N PRO A 36 -10.38 -15.16 -8.61
CA PRO A 36 -11.55 -14.35 -8.88
C PRO A 36 -11.93 -13.45 -7.69
N ARG A 37 -12.74 -12.41 -7.96
CA ARG A 37 -13.19 -11.44 -6.94
C ARG A 37 -13.93 -12.10 -5.77
N GLU A 38 -14.68 -13.13 -6.04
CA GLU A 38 -15.48 -13.89 -5.07
C GLU A 38 -14.60 -14.60 -4.03
N GLU A 39 -13.35 -14.88 -4.35
CA GLU A 39 -12.40 -15.51 -3.44
C GLU A 39 -11.45 -14.47 -2.81
N LYS A 40 -11.06 -13.45 -3.59
CA LYS A 40 -10.16 -12.40 -3.11
C LYS A 40 -10.48 -11.06 -3.76
N TRP A 41 -10.77 -10.08 -2.94
CA TRP A 41 -11.02 -8.71 -3.37
C TRP A 41 -10.21 -7.72 -2.54
N VAL A 42 -9.62 -6.74 -3.19
CA VAL A 42 -8.73 -5.76 -2.56
C VAL A 42 -9.21 -4.35 -2.91
N LEU A 43 -9.52 -3.58 -1.88
CA LEU A 43 -9.72 -2.14 -1.98
C LEU A 43 -8.46 -1.43 -1.50
N ILE A 44 -7.99 -0.44 -2.24
CA ILE A 44 -6.83 0.38 -1.87
C ILE A 44 -7.32 1.81 -1.78
N ILE A 45 -7.39 2.33 -0.57
CA ILE A 45 -7.96 3.65 -0.28
C ILE A 45 -6.89 4.67 0.08
N SER A 46 -7.24 5.93 -0.10
CA SER A 46 -6.44 7.07 0.29
C SER A 46 -6.72 7.46 1.74
N THR A 47 -5.70 7.99 2.41
CA THR A 47 -5.79 8.47 3.80
C THR A 47 -5.53 9.97 3.89
N MET A 48 -5.00 10.55 2.84
CA MET A 48 -4.70 11.97 2.72
C MET A 48 -4.92 12.43 1.29
N TYR A 49 -5.14 13.70 1.11
CA TYR A 49 -5.09 14.35 -0.21
C TYR A 49 -3.62 14.64 -0.55
N GLY A 50 -2.96 13.66 -1.18
CA GLY A 50 -1.52 13.63 -1.39
C GLY A 50 -0.75 13.10 -0.18
N CYS A 51 0.56 13.35 -0.11
CA CYS A 51 1.41 12.84 0.96
C CYS A 51 2.50 13.86 1.35
N PRO A 52 2.66 14.19 2.65
CA PRO A 52 3.70 15.13 3.08
C PRO A 52 5.10 14.53 3.11
N VAL A 53 5.25 13.22 2.91
CA VAL A 53 6.54 12.52 3.00
C VAL A 53 7.44 12.79 1.81
N GLY A 54 6.89 12.71 0.57
CA GLY A 54 7.64 13.00 -0.64
C GLY A 54 8.68 11.95 -1.03
N CYS A 55 8.40 10.66 -0.84
CA CYS A 55 9.29 9.56 -1.24
C CYS A 55 9.71 9.67 -2.71
N LEU A 56 10.98 9.34 -3.02
CA LEU A 56 11.58 9.50 -4.35
C LEU A 56 10.89 8.71 -5.46
N MET A 57 10.15 7.66 -5.11
CA MET A 57 9.45 6.78 -6.04
C MET A 57 7.95 6.99 -6.10
N CYS A 58 7.38 7.91 -5.29
CA CYS A 58 5.93 8.01 -5.10
C CYS A 58 5.38 9.36 -5.59
N ASP A 59 4.44 9.31 -6.52
CA ASP A 59 3.82 10.50 -7.11
C ASP A 59 2.92 11.26 -6.12
N ALA A 60 2.43 10.63 -5.05
CA ALA A 60 1.58 11.27 -4.05
C ALA A 60 2.26 12.44 -3.30
N GLY A 61 3.60 12.49 -3.28
CA GLY A 61 4.35 13.53 -2.58
C GLY A 61 4.35 14.91 -3.24
N GLU A 62 3.83 15.04 -4.46
CA GLU A 62 3.75 16.33 -5.18
C GLU A 62 2.47 17.13 -4.91
N TYR A 63 1.50 16.50 -4.23
CA TYR A 63 0.20 17.07 -3.95
C TYR A 63 -0.18 16.74 -2.51
N TYR A 64 -0.17 17.73 -1.62
CA TYR A 64 -0.61 17.52 -0.24
C TYR A 64 -1.52 18.65 0.22
N HIS A 65 -2.78 18.31 0.50
CA HIS A 65 -3.84 19.24 0.91
C HIS A 65 -4.60 18.77 2.15
N GLY A 66 -3.94 17.98 3.01
CA GLY A 66 -4.47 17.60 4.31
C GLY A 66 -4.92 16.14 4.42
N LYS A 67 -5.47 15.83 5.56
CA LYS A 67 -5.94 14.48 5.95
C LYS A 67 -7.37 14.27 5.43
N ILE A 68 -7.67 13.04 5.01
CA ILE A 68 -9.05 12.64 4.69
C ILE A 68 -9.79 12.37 6.00
N SER A 69 -11.04 12.78 6.07
CA SER A 69 -11.91 12.54 7.21
C SER A 69 -12.33 11.06 7.29
N ILE A 70 -12.93 10.67 8.40
CA ILE A 70 -13.50 9.32 8.58
C ILE A 70 -14.57 9.07 7.51
N GLU A 71 -15.45 10.04 7.30
CA GLU A 71 -16.53 10.00 6.32
C GLU A 71 -15.95 9.91 4.90
N GLY A 72 -14.90 10.69 4.59
CA GLY A 72 -14.23 10.66 3.28
C GLY A 72 -13.63 9.29 2.95
N MET A 73 -12.96 8.65 3.90
CA MET A 73 -12.47 7.28 3.70
C MET A 73 -13.60 6.27 3.53
N PHE A 74 -14.71 6.43 4.26
CA PHE A 74 -15.89 5.57 4.06
C PHE A 74 -16.59 5.83 2.72
N GLU A 75 -16.59 7.04 2.20
CA GLU A 75 -17.13 7.32 0.85
C GLU A 75 -16.39 6.52 -0.23
N GLU A 76 -15.05 6.40 -0.14
CA GLU A 76 -14.25 5.59 -1.07
C GLU A 76 -14.62 4.10 -0.96
N ILE A 77 -14.67 3.58 0.28
CA ILE A 77 -15.00 2.16 0.57
C ILE A 77 -16.44 1.86 0.14
N ASP A 78 -17.40 2.67 0.56
CA ASP A 78 -18.82 2.49 0.27
C ASP A 78 -19.09 2.51 -1.23
N TYR A 79 -18.43 3.38 -1.99
CA TYR A 79 -18.60 3.46 -3.43
C TYR A 79 -18.26 2.12 -4.10
N MET A 80 -17.10 1.55 -3.77
CA MET A 80 -16.67 0.27 -4.35
C MET A 80 -17.55 -0.90 -3.88
N ILE A 81 -17.92 -0.92 -2.59
CA ILE A 81 -18.77 -1.98 -2.03
C ILE A 81 -20.16 -1.94 -2.66
N LYS A 82 -20.83 -0.79 -2.69
CA LYS A 82 -22.19 -0.66 -3.23
C LYS A 82 -22.28 -1.07 -4.70
N LYS A 83 -21.22 -0.85 -5.45
CA LYS A 83 -21.14 -1.26 -6.85
C LYS A 83 -21.12 -2.78 -7.04
N ARG A 84 -20.50 -3.52 -6.13
CA ARG A 84 -20.31 -4.99 -6.23
C ARG A 84 -21.28 -5.77 -5.36
N PHE A 85 -21.59 -5.23 -4.19
CA PHE A 85 -22.42 -5.84 -3.17
C PHE A 85 -23.46 -4.81 -2.67
N PRO A 86 -24.47 -4.47 -3.48
CA PRO A 86 -25.46 -3.41 -3.17
C PRO A 86 -26.26 -3.69 -1.89
N GLU A 87 -26.37 -4.97 -1.50
CA GLU A 87 -27.04 -5.38 -0.26
C GLU A 87 -26.16 -5.24 0.99
N GLY A 88 -24.88 -4.83 0.84
CA GLY A 88 -23.96 -4.61 1.95
C GLY A 88 -23.38 -5.88 2.59
N LYS A 89 -23.70 -7.06 2.06
CA LYS A 89 -23.13 -8.34 2.50
C LYS A 89 -22.00 -8.75 1.57
N ILE A 90 -20.81 -8.94 2.14
CA ILE A 90 -19.57 -9.20 1.38
C ILE A 90 -19.05 -10.60 1.72
N PRO A 91 -19.50 -11.65 1.01
CA PRO A 91 -19.16 -13.04 1.33
C PRO A 91 -17.75 -13.46 0.83
N VAL A 92 -16.89 -12.50 0.53
CA VAL A 92 -15.55 -12.74 0.00
C VAL A 92 -14.62 -13.24 1.11
N PRO A 93 -14.05 -14.46 1.03
CA PRO A 93 -13.23 -15.04 2.11
C PRO A 93 -11.96 -14.25 2.41
N LYS A 94 -11.45 -13.50 1.44
CA LYS A 94 -10.28 -12.62 1.60
C LYS A 94 -10.61 -11.23 1.09
N PHE A 95 -11.35 -10.48 1.88
CA PHE A 95 -11.70 -9.09 1.59
C PHE A 95 -10.72 -8.16 2.27
N LYS A 96 -9.85 -7.52 1.48
CA LYS A 96 -8.78 -6.63 2.00
C LYS A 96 -9.15 -5.17 1.78
N ILE A 97 -8.92 -4.35 2.81
CA ILE A 97 -8.94 -2.89 2.69
C ILE A 97 -7.54 -2.39 3.03
N GLN A 98 -6.83 -1.88 2.02
CA GLN A 98 -5.46 -1.38 2.16
C GLN A 98 -5.46 0.14 2.27
N PHE A 99 -4.93 0.66 3.36
CA PHE A 99 -4.70 2.08 3.57
C PHE A 99 -3.32 2.44 2.98
N ALA A 100 -3.24 2.54 1.66
CA ALA A 100 -1.97 2.57 0.94
C ALA A 100 -2.00 3.32 -0.40
N ARG A 101 -3.07 4.08 -0.72
CA ARG A 101 -3.11 4.81 -1.99
C ARG A 101 -2.41 6.16 -1.85
N MET A 102 -3.11 7.20 -1.42
CA MET A 102 -2.52 8.52 -1.18
C MET A 102 -2.35 8.73 0.32
N GLY A 103 -1.15 9.13 0.74
CA GLY A 103 -0.84 9.47 2.14
C GLY A 103 -0.09 8.39 2.91
N GLU A 104 0.55 8.84 3.98
CA GLU A 104 1.14 7.97 5.01
C GLU A 104 0.09 7.75 6.10
N PRO A 105 -0.47 6.55 6.25
CA PRO A 105 -1.63 6.32 7.12
C PRO A 105 -1.37 6.64 8.58
N THR A 106 -0.14 6.46 9.07
CA THR A 106 0.20 6.73 10.48
C THR A 106 0.26 8.22 10.83
N LEU A 107 0.18 9.10 9.84
CA LEU A 107 0.06 10.54 10.03
C LEU A 107 -1.40 11.02 10.08
N ASN A 108 -2.39 10.12 9.95
CA ASN A 108 -3.82 10.44 10.02
C ASN A 108 -4.55 9.56 11.06
N ASN A 109 -4.79 10.10 12.24
CA ASN A 109 -5.47 9.36 13.33
C ASN A 109 -6.91 8.94 12.99
N ASN A 110 -7.56 9.58 11.99
CA ASN A 110 -8.87 9.14 11.50
C ASN A 110 -8.85 7.68 11.00
N VAL A 111 -7.70 7.18 10.55
CA VAL A 111 -7.51 5.77 10.15
C VAL A 111 -7.81 4.82 11.30
N LEU A 112 -7.41 5.15 12.53
CA LEU A 112 -7.68 4.33 13.71
C LEU A 112 -9.19 4.21 13.98
N GLU A 113 -9.92 5.31 13.82
CA GLU A 113 -11.39 5.29 13.97
C GLU A 113 -12.08 4.51 12.85
N VAL A 114 -11.62 4.66 11.61
CA VAL A 114 -12.12 3.83 10.50
C VAL A 114 -11.91 2.34 10.81
N LEU A 115 -10.73 1.95 11.30
CA LEU A 115 -10.45 0.57 11.69
C LEU A 115 -11.40 0.05 12.78
N ARG A 116 -11.78 0.87 13.78
CA ARG A 116 -12.76 0.49 14.82
C ARG A 116 -14.18 0.33 14.29
N LEU A 117 -14.52 1.08 13.24
CA LEU A 117 -15.87 1.11 12.67
C LEU A 117 -16.10 0.07 11.58
N LEU A 118 -15.05 -0.34 10.83
CA LEU A 118 -15.16 -1.30 9.72
C LEU A 118 -15.96 -2.57 10.08
N PRO A 119 -15.66 -3.30 11.19
CA PRO A 119 -16.37 -4.55 11.50
C PRO A 119 -17.81 -4.34 11.98
N LYS A 120 -18.17 -3.09 12.31
CA LYS A 120 -19.54 -2.72 12.69
C LYS A 120 -20.36 -2.25 11.50
N ARG A 121 -19.67 -1.74 10.46
CA ARG A 121 -20.30 -1.14 9.28
C ARG A 121 -20.62 -2.16 8.20
N TYR A 122 -19.79 -3.20 8.06
CA TYR A 122 -19.93 -4.17 6.97
C TYR A 122 -20.06 -5.59 7.49
N ASP A 123 -21.04 -6.33 6.92
CA ASP A 123 -21.14 -7.79 7.07
C ASP A 123 -20.12 -8.46 6.12
N ALA A 124 -18.91 -8.60 6.58
CA ALA A 124 -17.78 -9.07 5.79
C ALA A 124 -16.90 -10.05 6.60
N PRO A 125 -17.24 -11.33 6.67
CA PRO A 125 -16.49 -12.33 7.46
C PRO A 125 -15.02 -12.45 7.08
N GLY A 126 -14.67 -12.15 5.83
CA GLY A 126 -13.29 -12.17 5.33
C GLY A 126 -12.54 -10.83 5.42
N LEU A 127 -13.09 -9.86 6.17
CA LEU A 127 -12.49 -8.53 6.30
C LEU A 127 -11.07 -8.59 6.89
N MET A 128 -10.12 -8.03 6.16
CA MET A 128 -8.71 -7.94 6.56
C MET A 128 -8.15 -6.56 6.21
N PRO A 129 -8.14 -5.61 7.16
CA PRO A 129 -7.46 -4.34 6.98
C PRO A 129 -5.94 -4.53 6.82
N CYS A 130 -5.33 -3.65 6.04
CA CYS A 130 -3.90 -3.66 5.77
C CYS A 130 -3.35 -2.24 5.90
N ILE A 131 -2.39 -2.05 6.79
CA ILE A 131 -1.63 -0.80 6.93
C ILE A 131 -0.25 -0.98 6.32
N SER A 132 0.13 -0.06 5.43
CA SER A 132 1.49 0.06 4.91
C SER A 132 2.07 1.40 5.33
N THR A 133 3.23 1.40 6.00
CA THR A 133 3.84 2.62 6.55
C THR A 133 5.35 2.63 6.38
N ILE A 134 5.92 3.82 6.25
CA ILE A 134 7.37 4.05 6.38
C ILE A 134 7.84 4.17 7.83
N ALA A 135 6.91 4.14 8.80
CA ALA A 135 7.13 4.40 10.22
C ALA A 135 7.79 5.77 10.49
N PRO A 136 7.09 6.89 10.28
CA PRO A 136 7.59 8.21 10.67
C PRO A 136 7.90 8.28 12.16
N LYS A 137 8.87 9.12 12.57
CA LYS A 137 9.28 9.25 13.99
C LYS A 137 8.14 9.66 14.93
N ASN A 138 7.13 10.35 14.43
CA ASN A 138 5.95 10.78 15.19
C ASN A 138 4.77 9.79 15.12
N SER A 139 5.00 8.54 14.73
CA SER A 139 3.95 7.50 14.65
C SER A 139 3.86 6.59 15.87
N ASP A 140 4.60 6.86 16.95
CA ASP A 140 4.66 6.00 18.14
C ASP A 140 3.27 5.79 18.76
N GLU A 141 2.52 6.87 19.01
CA GLU A 141 1.18 6.82 19.61
C GLU A 141 0.20 6.08 18.68
N PHE A 142 0.21 6.42 17.40
CA PHE A 142 -0.63 5.74 16.40
C PHE A 142 -0.37 4.22 16.37
N LEU A 143 0.88 3.82 16.31
CA LEU A 143 1.25 2.40 16.23
C LEU A 143 0.98 1.66 17.53
N GLN A 144 1.12 2.32 18.70
CA GLN A 144 0.73 1.73 19.98
C GLN A 144 -0.79 1.48 20.04
N GLU A 145 -1.60 2.44 19.65
CA GLU A 145 -3.06 2.32 19.61
C GLU A 145 -3.52 1.29 18.56
N LEU A 146 -2.77 1.17 17.45
CA LEU A 146 -3.04 0.17 16.41
C LEU A 146 -2.88 -1.27 16.94
N ILE A 147 -1.96 -1.52 17.90
CA ILE A 147 -1.85 -2.83 18.56
C ILE A 147 -3.17 -3.18 19.27
N GLU A 148 -3.72 -2.24 20.04
CA GLU A 148 -4.96 -2.43 20.77
C GLU A 148 -6.15 -2.71 19.85
N ILE A 149 -6.27 -1.93 18.77
CA ILE A 149 -7.30 -2.13 17.75
C ILE A 149 -7.16 -3.51 17.07
N LYS A 150 -5.95 -3.90 16.68
CA LYS A 150 -5.70 -5.20 16.08
C LYS A 150 -6.05 -6.34 17.06
N ASP A 151 -5.60 -6.25 18.30
CA ASP A 151 -5.87 -7.28 19.31
C ASP A 151 -7.37 -7.40 19.63
N GLN A 152 -8.11 -6.29 19.64
CA GLN A 152 -9.55 -6.25 19.92
C GLN A 152 -10.42 -6.71 18.76
N PHE A 153 -10.14 -6.26 17.54
CA PHE A 153 -11.06 -6.41 16.41
C PHE A 153 -10.56 -7.35 15.32
N TYR A 154 -9.25 -7.60 15.21
CA TYR A 154 -8.63 -8.27 14.08
C TYR A 154 -7.61 -9.33 14.48
N SER A 155 -7.84 -10.00 15.61
CA SER A 155 -6.98 -11.10 16.08
C SER A 155 -6.96 -12.29 15.10
N ASN A 156 -6.07 -13.26 15.38
CA ASN A 156 -5.97 -14.50 14.61
C ASN A 156 -5.66 -14.32 13.11
N GLY A 157 -4.80 -13.36 12.80
CA GLY A 157 -4.31 -13.16 11.44
C GLY A 157 -5.24 -12.35 10.52
N ASN A 158 -6.27 -11.70 11.07
CA ASN A 158 -7.20 -10.87 10.31
C ASN A 158 -6.72 -9.44 10.10
N PHE A 159 -5.46 -9.16 10.35
CA PHE A 159 -4.81 -7.86 10.09
C PHE A 159 -3.47 -8.06 9.38
N GLN A 160 -3.11 -7.17 8.48
CA GLN A 160 -1.80 -7.15 7.84
C GLN A 160 -1.09 -5.83 8.11
N LEU A 161 0.09 -5.89 8.71
CA LEU A 161 0.98 -4.74 8.85
C LEU A 161 2.18 -4.91 7.92
N GLN A 162 2.53 -3.84 7.21
CA GLN A 162 3.70 -3.77 6.35
C GLN A 162 4.52 -2.53 6.67
N PHE A 163 5.82 -2.71 6.87
CA PHE A 163 6.78 -1.62 6.88
C PHE A 163 7.49 -1.51 5.53
N SER A 164 7.51 -0.31 4.97
CA SER A 164 8.30 0.03 3.79
C SER A 164 9.74 0.29 4.22
N ILE A 165 10.62 -0.66 3.90
CA ILE A 165 12.03 -0.65 4.34
C ILE A 165 12.94 -0.10 3.25
N HIS A 166 12.86 -0.65 2.04
CA HIS A 166 13.56 -0.33 0.80
C HIS A 166 15.07 -0.51 0.82
N SER A 167 15.75 -0.38 1.97
CA SER A 167 17.18 -0.58 2.13
C SER A 167 17.53 -1.07 3.53
N THR A 168 18.69 -1.72 3.69
CA THR A 168 19.28 -2.03 5.01
C THR A 168 20.26 -0.96 5.48
N ASP A 169 20.57 0.02 4.62
CA ASP A 169 21.40 1.19 4.94
C ASP A 169 20.48 2.36 5.36
N GLN A 170 20.64 2.85 6.60
CA GLN A 170 19.77 3.89 7.15
C GLN A 170 19.87 5.20 6.36
N ALA A 171 21.04 5.57 5.89
CA ALA A 171 21.22 6.80 5.11
C ALA A 171 20.53 6.71 3.74
N GLU A 172 20.54 5.52 3.13
CA GLU A 172 19.80 5.28 1.89
C GLU A 172 18.27 5.32 2.14
N ARG A 173 17.77 4.72 3.23
CA ARG A 173 16.36 4.80 3.61
C ARG A 173 15.91 6.25 3.77
N GLU A 174 16.70 7.06 4.48
CA GLU A 174 16.44 8.48 4.69
C GLU A 174 16.47 9.31 3.39
N LYS A 175 17.33 8.93 2.45
CA LYS A 175 17.37 9.54 1.11
C LYS A 175 16.11 9.20 0.28
N TRP A 176 15.66 7.96 0.36
CA TRP A 176 14.53 7.49 -0.46
C TRP A 176 13.17 7.96 0.07
N MET A 177 13.04 8.09 1.38
CA MET A 177 11.79 8.44 2.05
C MET A 177 11.88 9.80 2.73
N THR A 178 12.44 9.84 3.95
CA THR A 178 12.64 11.07 4.73
C THR A 178 13.59 10.79 5.89
N LYS A 179 14.25 11.83 6.41
CA LYS A 179 15.08 11.73 7.64
C LYS A 179 14.28 11.48 8.92
N ASN A 180 12.95 11.60 8.85
CA ASN A 180 12.06 11.46 9.99
C ASN A 180 11.38 10.09 10.03
N ILE A 181 12.16 8.99 9.91
CA ILE A 181 11.65 7.61 10.00
C ILE A 181 12.33 6.85 11.14
N TRP A 182 11.67 5.81 11.62
CA TRP A 182 12.28 4.86 12.55
C TRP A 182 13.45 4.14 11.89
N ASP A 183 14.46 3.82 12.70
CA ASP A 183 15.51 2.88 12.29
C ASP A 183 14.98 1.42 12.33
N LEU A 184 15.78 0.50 11.83
CA LEU A 184 15.39 -0.92 11.75
C LEU A 184 15.26 -1.56 13.13
N ALA A 185 16.08 -1.16 14.11
CA ALA A 185 16.02 -1.69 15.47
C ALA A 185 14.70 -1.32 16.15
N LYS A 186 14.26 -0.06 16.01
CA LYS A 186 12.96 0.38 16.55
C LYS A 186 11.79 -0.34 15.89
N ILE A 187 11.85 -0.64 14.60
CA ILE A 187 10.83 -1.46 13.91
C ILE A 187 10.83 -2.89 14.46
N ALA A 188 11.99 -3.47 14.73
CA ALA A 188 12.09 -4.80 15.32
C ALA A 188 11.52 -4.84 16.75
N ASP A 189 11.86 -3.87 17.60
CA ASP A 189 11.32 -3.73 18.96
C ASP A 189 9.80 -3.57 18.97
N PHE A 190 9.27 -2.82 18.00
CA PHE A 190 7.82 -2.70 17.83
C PHE A 190 7.18 -4.05 17.48
N GLY A 191 7.80 -4.82 16.61
CA GLY A 191 7.28 -6.13 16.21
C GLY A 191 7.23 -7.14 17.35
N GLU A 192 8.12 -7.03 18.36
CA GLU A 192 8.05 -7.82 19.58
C GLU A 192 6.76 -7.55 20.38
N LYS A 193 6.29 -6.30 20.37
CA LYS A 193 5.04 -5.88 21.02
C LYS A 193 3.80 -6.18 20.19
N TRP A 194 3.93 -6.16 18.88
CA TRP A 194 2.84 -6.37 17.92
C TRP A 194 2.39 -7.83 17.83
N TYR A 195 3.35 -8.76 17.65
CA TYR A 195 3.08 -10.12 17.22
C TYR A 195 2.49 -10.98 18.34
N ARG A 196 1.36 -11.63 18.07
CA ARG A 196 0.74 -12.67 18.91
C ARG A 196 0.74 -13.99 18.13
N LYS A 197 0.74 -15.11 18.85
CA LYS A 197 0.61 -16.44 18.22
C LYS A 197 -0.71 -16.52 17.44
N GLY A 198 -0.62 -16.83 16.15
CA GLY A 198 -1.75 -16.85 15.24
C GLY A 198 -1.87 -15.62 14.37
N ASP A 199 -1.15 -14.54 14.67
CA ASP A 199 -1.10 -13.36 13.81
C ASP A 199 -0.37 -13.62 12.50
N ARG A 200 -0.67 -12.80 11.50
CA ARG A 200 0.17 -12.72 10.30
C ARG A 200 1.52 -12.13 10.65
N LYS A 201 2.57 -12.67 10.05
CA LYS A 201 3.90 -12.07 10.12
C LYS A 201 3.85 -10.63 9.60
N ILE A 202 4.59 -9.74 10.25
CA ILE A 202 4.78 -8.37 9.78
C ILE A 202 5.56 -8.42 8.46
N THR A 203 5.10 -7.70 7.46
CA THR A 203 5.77 -7.65 6.17
C THR A 203 6.84 -6.56 6.15
N LEU A 204 8.08 -6.90 5.86
CA LEU A 204 9.14 -5.97 5.49
C LEU A 204 9.17 -5.87 3.96
N ASN A 205 8.76 -4.74 3.42
CA ASN A 205 8.70 -4.51 1.99
C ASN A 205 9.92 -3.73 1.50
N PHE A 206 10.57 -4.27 0.48
CA PHE A 206 11.67 -3.64 -0.22
C PHE A 206 11.24 -3.39 -1.68
N ALA A 207 11.09 -2.13 -2.05
CA ALA A 207 11.09 -1.75 -3.46
C ALA A 207 12.55 -1.77 -3.93
N VAL A 208 12.86 -2.70 -4.82
CA VAL A 208 14.25 -3.02 -5.18
C VAL A 208 14.65 -2.20 -6.39
N ALA A 209 15.51 -1.19 -6.21
CA ALA A 209 16.20 -0.56 -7.32
C ALA A 209 17.48 -1.33 -7.69
N ALA A 210 18.02 -1.03 -8.86
CA ALA A 210 19.21 -1.71 -9.38
C ALA A 210 20.46 -1.56 -8.49
N ASP A 211 20.53 -0.44 -7.75
CA ASP A 211 21.61 -0.09 -6.84
C ASP A 211 21.23 -0.18 -5.35
N SER A 212 20.07 -0.77 -5.02
CA SER A 212 19.58 -0.89 -3.64
C SER A 212 20.53 -1.65 -2.74
N LYS A 213 20.83 -1.10 -1.58
CA LYS A 213 21.63 -1.74 -0.54
C LYS A 213 20.75 -2.62 0.34
N ILE A 214 20.51 -3.85 -0.09
CA ILE A 214 19.74 -4.83 0.66
C ILE A 214 20.67 -5.98 1.06
N ASN A 215 20.96 -6.07 2.36
CA ASN A 215 21.81 -7.12 2.93
C ASN A 215 20.96 -8.05 3.82
N PRO A 216 20.70 -9.29 3.41
CA PRO A 216 19.91 -10.26 4.17
C PRO A 216 20.46 -10.58 5.55
N GLU A 217 21.79 -10.59 5.74
CA GLU A 217 22.42 -10.86 7.04
C GLU A 217 22.13 -9.74 8.06
N ILE A 218 22.09 -8.48 7.62
CA ILE A 218 21.70 -7.36 8.49
C ILE A 218 20.24 -7.55 8.94
N VAL A 219 19.35 -7.92 8.02
CA VAL A 219 17.94 -8.19 8.34
C VAL A 219 17.82 -9.35 9.33
N ALA A 220 18.55 -10.45 9.13
CA ALA A 220 18.53 -11.62 10.01
C ALA A 220 19.12 -11.34 11.40
N HIS A 221 20.06 -10.41 11.50
CA HIS A 221 20.60 -9.99 12.79
C HIS A 221 19.59 -9.15 13.61
N ILE A 222 18.74 -8.38 12.95
CA ILE A 222 17.82 -7.43 13.58
C ILE A 222 16.42 -8.02 13.77
N PHE A 223 15.90 -8.78 12.81
CA PHE A 223 14.52 -9.24 12.78
C PHE A 223 14.39 -10.75 12.99
N ASN A 224 13.41 -11.15 13.82
CA ASN A 224 13.08 -12.56 14.03
C ASN A 224 12.30 -13.14 12.83
N PRO A 225 12.80 -14.17 12.12
CA PRO A 225 12.12 -14.74 10.96
C PRO A 225 10.76 -15.40 11.29
N GLU A 226 10.48 -15.71 12.55
CA GLU A 226 9.16 -16.22 12.97
C GLU A 226 8.08 -15.14 12.96
N LYS A 227 8.46 -13.84 13.13
CA LYS A 227 7.55 -12.71 13.23
C LYS A 227 7.49 -11.88 11.95
N TYR A 228 8.48 -12.02 11.08
CA TYR A 228 8.61 -11.19 9.89
C TYR A 228 8.60 -11.98 8.59
N TRP A 229 8.06 -11.37 7.55
CA TRP A 229 8.01 -11.86 6.18
C TRP A 229 8.65 -10.83 5.25
N ILE A 230 9.45 -11.29 4.29
CA ILE A 230 10.12 -10.42 3.31
C ILE A 230 9.30 -10.35 2.03
N LYS A 231 8.97 -9.14 1.63
CA LYS A 231 8.33 -8.84 0.36
C LYS A 231 9.27 -7.99 -0.48
N LEU A 232 9.67 -8.52 -1.63
CA LEU A 232 10.45 -7.78 -2.62
C LEU A 232 9.50 -7.31 -3.73
N THR A 233 9.55 -6.04 -4.07
CA THR A 233 8.74 -5.47 -5.15
C THR A 233 9.64 -4.76 -6.15
N PRO A 234 9.32 -4.74 -7.44
CA PRO A 234 9.99 -3.84 -8.37
C PRO A 234 9.78 -2.39 -7.97
N VAL A 235 10.67 -1.51 -8.37
CA VAL A 235 10.36 -0.08 -8.41
C VAL A 235 9.46 0.15 -9.61
N ASN A 236 8.22 0.57 -9.34
CA ASN A 236 7.26 0.85 -10.40
C ASN A 236 7.67 2.13 -11.17
N PRO A 237 7.41 2.20 -12.49
CA PRO A 237 7.84 3.30 -13.35
C PRO A 237 6.93 4.54 -13.19
N THR A 238 6.79 5.03 -11.96
CA THR A 238 6.07 6.27 -11.65
C THR A 238 6.75 7.47 -12.28
N ASN A 239 6.06 8.59 -12.39
CA ASN A 239 6.67 9.83 -12.87
C ASN A 239 7.83 10.24 -11.96
N LYS A 240 7.63 10.16 -10.64
CA LYS A 240 8.65 10.50 -9.63
C LYS A 240 9.87 9.58 -9.71
N ALA A 241 9.67 8.28 -9.89
CA ALA A 241 10.76 7.33 -10.07
C ALA A 241 11.58 7.64 -11.32
N LYS A 242 10.93 7.97 -12.45
CA LYS A 242 11.61 8.38 -13.69
C LYS A 242 12.38 9.69 -13.52
N ASP A 243 11.77 10.72 -12.92
CA ASP A 243 12.41 12.02 -12.67
C ASP A 243 13.66 11.87 -11.76
N ASN A 244 13.62 10.93 -10.80
CA ASN A 244 14.74 10.59 -9.93
C ASN A 244 15.68 9.52 -10.52
N LYS A 245 15.46 9.08 -11.76
CA LYS A 245 16.28 8.07 -12.46
C LYS A 245 16.41 6.74 -11.72
N LEU A 246 15.37 6.37 -10.96
CA LEU A 246 15.32 5.08 -10.28
C LEU A 246 14.98 3.99 -11.29
N GLN A 247 15.86 3.00 -11.40
CA GLN A 247 15.64 1.82 -12.22
C GLN A 247 15.32 0.63 -11.34
N SER A 248 14.35 -0.19 -11.76
CA SER A 248 14.02 -1.41 -11.02
C SER A 248 15.14 -2.44 -11.12
N GLY A 249 15.51 -3.04 -10.00
CA GLY A 249 16.41 -4.20 -9.94
C GLY A 249 15.69 -5.52 -10.26
N ILE A 250 14.34 -5.52 -10.19
CA ILE A 250 13.51 -6.68 -10.55
C ILE A 250 12.84 -6.38 -11.87
N THR A 251 13.04 -7.26 -12.86
CA THR A 251 12.49 -7.17 -14.20
C THR A 251 11.81 -8.48 -14.58
N VAL A 252 11.08 -8.50 -15.69
CA VAL A 252 10.47 -9.73 -16.23
C VAL A 252 11.53 -10.82 -16.48
N GLU A 253 12.70 -10.42 -16.97
CA GLU A 253 13.77 -11.34 -17.37
C GLU A 253 14.48 -11.99 -16.17
N ASN A 254 14.53 -11.31 -15.01
CA ASN A 254 15.24 -11.83 -13.84
C ASN A 254 14.33 -12.32 -12.70
N LEU A 255 13.02 -12.26 -12.87
CA LEU A 255 12.04 -12.54 -11.83
C LEU A 255 12.26 -13.90 -11.15
N ASP A 256 12.41 -14.96 -11.93
CA ASP A 256 12.53 -16.35 -11.45
C ASP A 256 13.89 -16.66 -10.82
N ILE A 257 14.91 -15.91 -11.16
CA ILE A 257 16.31 -16.14 -10.74
C ILE A 257 16.80 -15.13 -9.72
N PHE A 258 15.95 -14.18 -9.28
CA PHE A 258 16.35 -13.09 -8.42
C PHE A 258 16.91 -13.61 -7.08
N PRO A 259 18.19 -13.35 -6.76
CA PRO A 259 18.90 -14.09 -5.71
C PRO A 259 18.42 -13.81 -4.29
N LEU A 260 17.99 -12.59 -3.98
CA LEU A 260 17.63 -12.17 -2.63
C LEU A 260 16.54 -13.05 -1.99
N VAL A 261 15.58 -13.57 -2.78
CA VAL A 261 14.55 -14.47 -2.24
C VAL A 261 15.18 -15.72 -1.66
N LYS A 262 16.13 -16.32 -2.37
CA LYS A 262 16.83 -17.54 -1.91
C LYS A 262 17.71 -17.23 -0.70
N GLU A 263 18.37 -16.09 -0.68
CA GLU A 263 19.22 -15.66 0.44
C GLU A 263 18.41 -15.45 1.71
N PHE A 264 17.30 -14.73 1.67
CA PHE A 264 16.40 -14.57 2.81
C PHE A 264 15.82 -15.91 3.30
N ARG A 265 15.45 -16.82 2.38
CA ARG A 265 14.94 -18.14 2.75
C ARG A 265 15.99 -18.99 3.45
N LYS A 266 17.26 -18.92 3.07
CA LYS A 266 18.37 -19.61 3.78
C LYS A 266 18.54 -19.11 5.22
N LEU A 267 18.17 -17.86 5.49
CA LEU A 267 18.20 -17.25 6.81
C LEU A 267 16.90 -17.45 7.62
N GLY A 268 16.00 -18.31 7.13
CA GLY A 268 14.77 -18.71 7.83
C GLY A 268 13.56 -17.82 7.57
N PHE A 269 13.67 -16.75 6.78
CA PHE A 269 12.53 -15.90 6.45
C PHE A 269 11.62 -16.56 5.39
N GLY A 270 10.31 -16.39 5.55
CA GLY A 270 9.44 -16.46 4.40
C GLY A 270 9.71 -15.25 3.50
N ALA A 271 9.94 -15.48 2.21
CA ALA A 271 10.25 -14.42 1.25
C ALA A 271 9.60 -14.68 -0.11
N ALA A 272 9.09 -13.62 -0.74
CA ALA A 272 8.56 -13.67 -2.10
C ALA A 272 8.78 -12.35 -2.83
N ILE A 273 8.87 -12.44 -4.15
CA ILE A 273 8.68 -11.30 -5.02
C ILE A 273 7.17 -11.10 -5.18
N SER A 274 6.72 -9.87 -5.03
CA SER A 274 5.34 -9.47 -5.27
C SER A 274 5.38 -8.39 -6.34
N ILE A 275 5.07 -8.80 -7.54
CA ILE A 275 4.72 -7.91 -8.63
C ILE A 275 3.19 -7.76 -8.59
N GLY A 276 2.67 -6.57 -8.88
CA GLY A 276 1.33 -6.47 -9.44
C GLY A 276 1.37 -7.02 -10.86
N GLU A 277 0.25 -7.10 -11.53
CA GLU A 277 0.30 -7.32 -12.97
C GLU A 277 1.02 -6.13 -13.63
N TRP A 278 1.90 -6.42 -14.60
CA TRP A 278 2.66 -5.35 -15.26
C TRP A 278 1.76 -4.30 -15.89
N GLU A 279 0.61 -4.72 -16.39
CA GLU A 279 -0.41 -3.85 -16.97
C GLU A 279 -0.99 -2.84 -15.95
N GLU A 280 -0.96 -3.15 -14.66
CA GLU A 280 -1.36 -2.20 -13.62
C GLU A 280 -0.48 -0.93 -13.59
N ASN A 281 0.76 -1.01 -14.12
CA ASN A 281 1.62 0.17 -14.27
C ASN A 281 1.12 1.09 -15.39
N ASP A 282 0.55 0.54 -16.45
CA ASP A 282 0.00 1.30 -17.58
C ASP A 282 -1.33 1.94 -17.19
N ILE A 283 -2.15 1.23 -16.41
CA ILE A 283 -3.39 1.76 -15.81
C ILE A 283 -3.07 2.81 -14.73
N GLY A 284 -1.93 2.67 -14.02
CA GLY A 284 -1.56 3.51 -12.88
C GLY A 284 -2.18 3.06 -11.55
N THR A 285 -2.66 1.81 -11.45
CA THR A 285 -3.25 1.25 -10.21
C THR A 285 -2.21 0.79 -9.20
N ASN A 286 -0.95 0.57 -9.60
CA ASN A 286 0.14 0.22 -8.70
C ASN A 286 0.56 1.43 -7.82
N CYS A 287 1.58 2.16 -8.20
CA CYS A 287 2.13 3.30 -7.45
C CYS A 287 1.94 4.66 -8.16
N GLY A 288 1.34 4.66 -9.34
CA GLY A 288 1.04 5.86 -10.09
C GLY A 288 -0.06 6.68 -9.44
N GLN A 289 -0.06 7.99 -9.69
CA GLN A 289 -1.02 8.92 -9.12
C GLN A 289 -1.50 9.88 -10.21
N PHE A 290 -2.80 9.86 -10.51
CA PHE A 290 -3.43 10.78 -11.45
C PHE A 290 -3.91 12.07 -10.79
N ALA A 291 -4.21 12.04 -9.49
CA ALA A 291 -4.72 13.19 -8.75
C ALA A 291 -3.85 14.43 -8.93
N THR A 292 -2.53 14.28 -8.85
CA THR A 292 -1.55 15.35 -9.06
C THR A 292 -1.63 15.95 -10.47
N GLN A 293 -1.73 15.09 -11.49
CA GLN A 293 -1.81 15.53 -12.89
C GLN A 293 -3.12 16.24 -13.18
N TYR A 294 -4.20 15.72 -12.63
CA TYR A 294 -5.53 16.28 -12.80
C TYR A 294 -5.62 17.70 -12.18
N THR A 295 -5.09 17.85 -10.96
CA THR A 295 -5.13 19.14 -10.23
C THR A 295 -4.26 20.20 -10.86
N ASN A 296 -3.11 19.81 -11.43
CA ASN A 296 -2.18 20.76 -12.06
C ASN A 296 -2.62 21.18 -13.48
N GLY A 297 -3.81 20.78 -13.94
CA GLY A 297 -4.30 21.09 -15.29
C GLY A 297 -3.45 20.47 -16.42
N ARG A 298 -2.54 19.60 -16.09
CA ARG A 298 -1.70 18.85 -17.04
C ARG A 298 -2.48 17.67 -17.58
N VAL A 299 -3.39 17.93 -18.48
CA VAL A 299 -4.17 16.88 -19.17
C VAL A 299 -3.31 16.07 -20.17
N SER A 300 -2.04 16.42 -20.35
CA SER A 300 -1.15 15.59 -21.14
C SER A 300 -0.70 14.40 -20.30
N ILE A 301 -1.28 13.25 -20.57
CA ILE A 301 -0.87 11.97 -20.04
C ILE A 301 0.62 11.81 -20.32
N ARG A 302 1.42 11.69 -19.27
CA ARG A 302 2.82 11.30 -19.43
C ARG A 302 2.83 9.85 -19.95
N GLU A 303 3.86 9.46 -20.70
CA GLU A 303 4.00 8.15 -21.35
C GLU A 303 3.82 6.93 -20.42
N THR A 304 3.76 7.13 -19.10
CA THR A 304 3.63 6.05 -18.09
C THR A 304 2.21 5.59 -17.83
N TYR A 305 1.19 6.43 -18.12
CA TYR A 305 -0.20 6.12 -17.79
C TYR A 305 -1.07 6.40 -19.00
N THR A 306 -1.67 5.35 -19.56
CA THR A 306 -2.48 5.40 -20.79
C THR A 306 -3.97 5.48 -20.49
N THR A 307 -4.40 6.52 -19.76
CA THR A 307 -5.80 6.66 -19.32
C THR A 307 -6.81 6.60 -20.46
N THR A 308 -6.45 7.05 -21.67
CA THR A 308 -7.37 7.02 -22.82
C THR A 308 -7.69 5.59 -23.25
N GLU A 309 -6.71 4.69 -23.21
CA GLU A 309 -6.85 3.28 -23.59
C GLU A 309 -7.66 2.48 -22.56
N TYR A 310 -7.55 2.86 -21.28
CA TYR A 310 -8.21 2.19 -20.14
C TYR A 310 -9.43 2.92 -19.62
N SER A 311 -9.94 3.95 -20.32
CA SER A 311 -11.14 4.67 -19.88
C SER A 311 -12.36 3.74 -19.88
N LEU A 312 -13.07 3.70 -18.76
CA LEU A 312 -14.30 2.93 -18.58
C LEU A 312 -15.49 3.88 -18.47
N ASN A 313 -16.52 3.61 -19.26
CA ASN A 313 -17.81 4.30 -19.11
C ASN A 313 -18.57 3.71 -17.92
N ASP A 314 -19.44 4.52 -17.30
CA ASP A 314 -20.34 4.07 -16.23
C ASP A 314 -21.43 3.14 -16.72
#